data_6cbba0996e4344973bb8232c6cfddb0c
#
_entry.id   6cbba0996e4344973bb8232c6cfddb0c
#
_cell.length_a   1.000
_cell.length_b   1.000
_cell.length_c   1.000
_cell.angle_alpha   90.00
_cell.angle_beta   90.00
_cell.angle_gamma   90.00
#
_symmetry.space_group_name_H-M   'P 1'
#
loop_
_entity.id
_entity.type
_entity.pdbx_description
1 polymer ?
#
loop_
_entity_poly.entity_id
_entity_poly.type
_entity_poly.pdbx_seq_one_letter_code
_entity_poly.pdbx_strand_id
1 'polypeptide(L)'
;MKTLVSAVVLAAGMLTLQAGYATQWQALPEVAPAPADNPTTPEKVELGRMLYMDPRFSSTGTVSCNSCHNVMLGGEDNRAVSMGVHGKTGGRSAPTVWNSAFSSVQFWDGRAASLEDQAKGPVTNPIEMGMG
;
A
#
# COMPACT_ATOMS: atom_id res chain seq x y z
N MET A 1 -46.18 14.87 -29.68
CA MET A 1 -46.15 13.72 -28.74
C MET A 1 -44.92 12.83 -28.86
N LYS A 2 -44.34 12.57 -30.04
CA LYS A 2 -43.15 11.70 -30.23
C LYS A 2 -41.86 12.26 -29.61
N THR A 3 -41.65 13.57 -29.61
CA THR A 3 -40.45 14.24 -29.06
C THR A 3 -40.39 14.26 -27.53
N LEU A 4 -41.53 14.32 -26.85
CA LEU A 4 -41.61 14.30 -25.37
C LEU A 4 -41.28 12.92 -24.79
N VAL A 5 -41.70 11.85 -25.47
CA VAL A 5 -41.45 10.47 -25.02
C VAL A 5 -39.93 10.15 -25.12
N SER A 6 -39.25 10.62 -26.18
CA SER A 6 -37.82 10.41 -26.34
C SER A 6 -36.99 11.12 -25.29
N ALA A 7 -37.39 12.33 -24.87
CA ALA A 7 -36.67 13.08 -23.83
C ALA A 7 -36.82 12.44 -22.43
N VAL A 8 -37.99 11.87 -22.13
CA VAL A 8 -38.24 11.19 -20.85
C VAL A 8 -37.47 9.88 -20.73
N VAL A 9 -37.33 9.12 -21.83
CA VAL A 9 -36.56 7.87 -21.85
C VAL A 9 -35.05 8.13 -21.67
N LEU A 10 -34.51 9.20 -22.30
CA LEU A 10 -33.11 9.60 -22.14
C LEU A 10 -32.81 10.09 -20.71
N ALA A 11 -33.71 10.85 -20.10
CA ALA A 11 -33.54 11.33 -18.73
C ALA A 11 -33.62 10.19 -17.70
N ALA A 12 -34.52 9.22 -17.88
CA ALA A 12 -34.62 8.05 -17.03
C ALA A 12 -33.37 7.11 -17.14
N GLY A 13 -32.81 6.99 -18.36
CA GLY A 13 -31.59 6.21 -18.61
C GLY A 13 -30.36 6.81 -17.94
N MET A 14 -30.22 8.15 -17.89
CA MET A 14 -29.10 8.82 -17.22
C MET A 14 -29.19 8.73 -15.69
N LEU A 15 -30.40 8.76 -15.11
CA LEU A 15 -30.61 8.61 -13.66
C LEU A 15 -30.28 7.20 -13.16
N THR A 16 -30.51 6.17 -13.94
CA THR A 16 -30.21 4.79 -13.56
C THR A 16 -28.70 4.47 -13.64
N LEU A 17 -27.95 5.11 -14.56
CA LEU A 17 -26.50 4.98 -14.66
C LEU A 17 -25.77 5.59 -13.45
N GLN A 18 -26.27 6.70 -12.90
CA GLN A 18 -25.65 7.34 -11.73
C GLN A 18 -25.90 6.57 -10.42
N ALA A 19 -27.04 5.89 -10.28
CA ALA A 19 -27.34 5.09 -9.09
C ALA A 19 -26.43 3.84 -8.97
N GLY A 20 -25.96 3.28 -10.10
CA GLY A 20 -25.10 2.11 -10.12
C GLY A 20 -23.66 2.38 -9.62
N TYR A 21 -23.14 3.59 -9.80
CA TYR A 21 -21.79 3.95 -9.36
C TYR A 21 -21.73 4.33 -7.88
N ALA A 22 -22.78 4.89 -7.32
CA ALA A 22 -22.83 5.34 -5.93
C ALA A 22 -22.86 4.19 -4.91
N THR A 23 -23.25 2.99 -5.31
CA THR A 23 -23.38 1.83 -4.43
C THR A 23 -22.11 0.97 -4.31
N GLN A 24 -21.04 1.30 -5.04
CA GLN A 24 -19.79 0.51 -5.06
C GLN A 24 -18.74 0.96 -4.03
N TRP A 25 -18.87 2.17 -3.50
CA TRP A 25 -17.91 2.70 -2.53
C TRP A 25 -18.34 2.31 -1.11
N GLN A 26 -17.49 1.54 -0.46
CA GLN A 26 -17.66 1.16 0.94
C GLN A 26 -16.46 1.67 1.76
N ALA A 27 -16.72 2.03 3.01
CA ALA A 27 -15.65 2.34 3.94
C ALA A 27 -14.76 1.11 4.14
N LEU A 28 -13.45 1.33 4.31
CA LEU A 28 -12.56 0.25 4.70
C LEU A 28 -13.00 -0.32 6.05
N PRO A 29 -12.87 -1.65 6.25
CA PRO A 29 -13.10 -2.25 7.56
C PRO A 29 -12.19 -1.63 8.62
N GLU A 30 -12.63 -1.58 9.87
CA GLU A 30 -11.83 -1.08 11.00
C GLU A 30 -10.60 -1.97 11.27
N VAL A 31 -10.72 -3.26 10.97
CA VAL A 31 -9.65 -4.25 11.16
C VAL A 31 -9.12 -4.67 9.79
N ALA A 32 -7.80 -4.56 9.63
CA ALA A 32 -7.14 -5.01 8.41
C ALA A 32 -7.25 -6.54 8.27
N PRO A 33 -7.40 -7.07 7.04
CA PRO A 33 -7.37 -8.50 6.79
C PRO A 33 -6.03 -9.10 7.22
N ALA A 34 -6.07 -10.31 7.78
CA ALA A 34 -4.88 -11.08 8.13
C ALA A 34 -4.98 -12.49 7.53
N PRO A 35 -3.85 -13.10 7.08
CA PRO A 35 -3.83 -14.47 6.66
C PRO A 35 -4.28 -15.42 7.77
N ALA A 36 -4.95 -16.52 7.43
CA ALA A 36 -5.45 -17.48 8.41
C ALA A 36 -4.32 -18.16 9.21
N ASP A 37 -3.18 -18.35 8.58
CA ASP A 37 -1.95 -18.92 9.16
C ASP A 37 -1.05 -17.88 9.83
N ASN A 38 -1.38 -16.59 9.71
CA ASN A 38 -0.66 -15.50 10.35
C ASN A 38 -1.62 -14.45 10.97
N PRO A 39 -2.44 -14.82 11.96
CA PRO A 39 -3.41 -13.91 12.56
C PRO A 39 -2.70 -12.74 13.26
N THR A 40 -3.31 -11.57 13.18
CA THR A 40 -2.85 -10.38 13.91
C THR A 40 -3.05 -10.54 15.41
N THR A 41 -1.98 -10.30 16.18
CA THR A 41 -2.05 -10.23 17.67
C THR A 41 -1.38 -8.94 18.15
N PRO A 42 -1.70 -8.45 19.36
CA PRO A 42 -1.03 -7.27 19.93
C PRO A 42 0.50 -7.39 19.96
N GLU A 43 1.02 -8.58 20.29
CA GLU A 43 2.45 -8.85 20.38
C GLU A 43 3.13 -8.77 18.99
N LYS A 44 2.47 -9.30 17.95
CA LYS A 44 2.96 -9.18 16.57
C LYS A 44 2.94 -7.74 16.07
N VAL A 45 1.91 -6.98 16.43
CA VAL A 45 1.81 -5.56 16.07
C VAL A 45 2.95 -4.78 16.72
N GLU A 46 3.22 -5.00 18.01
CA GLU A 46 4.31 -4.33 18.72
C GLU A 46 5.68 -4.73 18.15
N LEU A 47 5.91 -6.02 17.91
CA LEU A 47 7.13 -6.48 17.24
C LEU A 47 7.30 -5.84 15.85
N GLY A 48 6.24 -5.83 15.05
CA GLY A 48 6.24 -5.21 13.72
C GLY A 48 6.57 -3.72 13.77
N ARG A 49 6.02 -3.00 14.74
CA ARG A 49 6.33 -1.58 14.99
C ARG A 49 7.81 -1.38 15.33
N MET A 50 8.37 -2.21 16.18
CA MET A 50 9.80 -2.17 16.53
C MET A 50 10.68 -2.45 15.33
N LEU A 51 10.39 -3.51 14.58
CA LEU A 51 11.14 -3.89 13.37
C LEU A 51 11.07 -2.82 12.27
N TYR A 52 9.91 -2.19 12.11
CA TYR A 52 9.70 -1.13 11.11
C TYR A 52 10.61 0.08 11.33
N MET A 53 10.90 0.42 12.58
CA MET A 53 11.74 1.53 12.97
C MET A 53 13.22 1.16 13.14
N ASP A 54 13.56 -0.13 13.14
CA ASP A 54 14.90 -0.60 13.51
C ASP A 54 15.87 -0.58 12.33
N PRO A 55 16.90 0.31 12.32
CA PRO A 55 17.87 0.37 11.22
C PRO A 55 18.85 -0.81 11.22
N ARG A 56 18.92 -1.59 12.32
CA ARG A 56 19.77 -2.79 12.38
C ARG A 56 19.34 -3.88 11.40
N PHE A 57 18.12 -3.74 10.83
CA PHE A 57 17.60 -4.56 9.74
C PHE A 57 18.20 -4.22 8.36
N SER A 58 19.21 -3.36 8.31
CA SER A 58 19.99 -3.10 7.09
C SER A 58 21.46 -3.42 7.26
N SER A 59 22.14 -3.79 6.18
CA SER A 59 23.57 -4.16 6.19
C SER A 59 24.50 -3.06 6.70
N THR A 60 24.06 -1.81 6.65
CA THR A 60 24.80 -0.64 7.17
C THR A 60 24.36 -0.22 8.56
N GLY A 61 23.26 -0.77 9.09
CA GLY A 61 22.67 -0.31 10.36
C GLY A 61 22.11 1.11 10.30
N THR A 62 21.80 1.65 9.11
CA THR A 62 21.39 3.06 8.94
C THR A 62 20.05 3.25 8.24
N VAL A 63 19.49 2.19 7.65
CA VAL A 63 18.23 2.23 6.89
C VAL A 63 17.18 1.34 7.57
N SER A 64 16.02 1.88 7.84
CA SER A 64 14.84 1.14 8.31
C SER A 64 13.71 1.24 7.30
N CYS A 65 12.62 0.51 7.49
CA CYS A 65 11.42 0.66 6.66
C CYS A 65 10.91 2.12 6.68
N ASN A 66 10.95 2.76 7.86
CA ASN A 66 10.56 4.15 8.02
C ASN A 66 11.45 5.15 7.26
N SER A 67 12.66 4.75 6.84
CA SER A 67 13.53 5.64 6.05
C SER A 67 12.93 5.98 4.68
N CYS A 68 12.23 5.02 4.05
CA CYS A 68 11.57 5.19 2.76
C CYS A 68 10.04 5.32 2.89
N HIS A 69 9.47 4.83 3.98
CA HIS A 69 8.02 4.85 4.23
C HIS A 69 7.72 5.58 5.55
N ASN A 70 8.10 6.86 5.63
CA ASN A 70 7.95 7.66 6.84
C ASN A 70 6.47 7.85 7.20
N VAL A 71 6.05 7.26 8.31
CA VAL A 71 4.66 7.35 8.78
C VAL A 71 4.21 8.78 9.09
N MET A 72 5.13 9.71 9.33
CA MET A 72 4.82 11.13 9.56
C MET A 72 4.76 11.95 8.26
N LEU A 73 5.14 11.37 7.13
CA LEU A 73 5.13 12.02 5.80
C LEU A 73 4.16 11.33 4.83
N GLY A 74 3.06 10.78 5.34
CA GLY A 74 2.09 10.08 4.49
C GLY A 74 2.46 8.63 4.16
N GLY A 75 3.44 8.06 4.87
CA GLY A 75 3.91 6.69 4.64
C GLY A 75 4.84 6.54 3.44
N GLU A 76 5.48 7.61 3.01
CA GLU A 76 6.44 7.69 1.91
C GLU A 76 7.62 8.61 2.27
N ASP A 77 8.61 8.81 1.39
CA ASP A 77 9.77 9.68 1.63
C ASP A 77 9.75 10.99 0.81
N ASN A 78 8.68 11.26 0.08
CA ASN A 78 8.51 12.43 -0.79
C ASN A 78 9.62 12.58 -1.86
N ARG A 79 10.23 11.48 -2.30
CA ARG A 79 11.28 11.47 -3.31
C ARG A 79 10.80 10.84 -4.61
N ALA A 80 11.36 11.27 -5.73
CA ALA A 80 11.12 10.62 -7.01
C ALA A 80 11.62 9.17 -7.02
N VAL A 81 12.73 8.90 -6.30
CA VAL A 81 13.28 7.57 -6.05
C VAL A 81 13.82 7.52 -4.63
N SER A 82 13.55 6.44 -3.92
CA SER A 82 14.05 6.24 -2.55
C SER A 82 15.53 5.89 -2.53
N MET A 83 16.18 6.20 -1.41
CA MET A 83 17.60 5.95 -1.18
C MET A 83 17.79 4.91 -0.08
N GLY A 84 18.46 3.82 -0.40
CA GLY A 84 18.80 2.74 0.53
C GLY A 84 20.25 2.77 1.02
N VAL A 85 20.78 1.59 1.36
CA VAL A 85 22.14 1.41 1.89
C VAL A 85 23.20 1.96 0.94
N HIS A 86 24.27 2.51 1.51
CA HIS A 86 25.39 3.12 0.77
C HIS A 86 24.98 4.27 -0.17
N GLY A 87 23.82 4.91 0.06
CA GLY A 87 23.32 5.97 -0.81
C GLY A 87 22.82 5.50 -2.17
N LYS A 88 22.64 4.20 -2.37
CA LYS A 88 22.10 3.65 -3.62
C LYS A 88 20.63 4.02 -3.77
N THR A 89 20.20 4.26 -5.00
CA THR A 89 18.80 4.63 -5.31
C THR A 89 18.11 3.54 -6.11
N GLY A 90 16.82 3.34 -5.84
CA GLY A 90 15.95 2.50 -6.64
C GLY A 90 15.51 3.19 -7.94
N GLY A 91 14.62 2.55 -8.67
CA GLY A 91 14.05 3.07 -9.92
C GLY A 91 12.65 3.68 -9.77
N ARG A 92 12.08 3.68 -8.56
CA ARG A 92 10.71 4.12 -8.28
C ARG A 92 10.63 4.85 -6.94
N SER A 93 9.62 5.71 -6.77
CA SER A 93 9.27 6.26 -5.46
C SER A 93 8.71 5.19 -4.54
N ALA A 94 8.86 5.35 -3.23
CA ALA A 94 8.19 4.52 -2.25
C ALA A 94 6.68 4.80 -2.29
N PRO A 95 5.81 3.78 -2.43
CA PRO A 95 4.38 3.99 -2.27
C PRO A 95 4.04 4.20 -0.79
N THR A 96 2.90 4.82 -0.52
CA THR A 96 2.40 4.91 0.85
C THR A 96 2.18 3.53 1.47
N VAL A 97 2.52 3.38 2.74
CA VAL A 97 2.19 2.18 3.53
C VAL A 97 0.84 2.27 4.22
N TRP A 98 0.22 3.45 4.25
CA TRP A 98 -1.10 3.63 4.85
C TRP A 98 -2.14 2.80 4.10
N ASN A 99 -2.89 2.00 4.85
CA ASN A 99 -3.92 1.12 4.33
C ASN A 99 -3.43 0.05 3.33
N SER A 100 -2.13 -0.20 3.22
CA SER A 100 -1.58 -1.17 2.26
C SER A 100 -2.08 -2.60 2.45
N ALA A 101 -2.53 -2.96 3.66
CA ALA A 101 -3.14 -4.27 3.94
C ALA A 101 -4.46 -4.51 3.18
N PHE A 102 -5.13 -3.48 2.69
CA PHE A 102 -6.34 -3.59 1.89
C PHE A 102 -6.08 -3.65 0.39
N SER A 103 -4.83 -3.53 -0.04
CA SER A 103 -4.45 -3.68 -1.45
C SER A 103 -4.45 -5.16 -1.83
N SER A 104 -4.99 -5.48 -2.99
CA SER A 104 -5.07 -6.86 -3.51
C SER A 104 -3.71 -7.45 -3.88
N VAL A 105 -2.73 -6.60 -4.17
CA VAL A 105 -1.34 -6.95 -4.48
C VAL A 105 -0.42 -5.84 -3.97
N GLN A 106 0.87 -6.15 -3.80
CA GLN A 106 1.87 -5.24 -3.29
C GLN A 106 2.93 -4.90 -4.35
N PHE A 107 3.67 -3.81 -4.14
CA PHE A 107 4.52 -3.11 -5.10
C PHE A 107 3.73 -2.42 -6.23
N TRP A 108 4.35 -1.47 -6.93
CA TRP A 108 3.75 -0.76 -8.07
C TRP A 108 3.35 -1.66 -9.24
N ASP A 109 4.01 -2.79 -9.38
CA ASP A 109 3.81 -3.77 -10.46
C ASP A 109 3.03 -5.01 -10.00
N GLY A 110 2.58 -5.06 -8.75
CA GLY A 110 1.76 -6.16 -8.23
C GLY A 110 2.49 -7.49 -8.08
N ARG A 111 3.83 -7.52 -8.05
CA ARG A 111 4.62 -8.76 -8.06
C ARG A 111 4.58 -9.55 -6.74
N ALA A 112 4.10 -8.97 -5.65
CA ALA A 112 3.91 -9.68 -4.39
C ALA A 112 2.42 -9.79 -4.05
N ALA A 113 1.99 -10.98 -3.66
CA ALA A 113 0.58 -11.30 -3.40
C ALA A 113 0.13 -10.92 -1.98
N SER A 114 1.06 -10.68 -1.05
CA SER A 114 0.78 -10.33 0.34
C SER A 114 1.82 -9.36 0.91
N LEU A 115 1.54 -8.79 2.08
CA LEU A 115 2.52 -7.97 2.81
C LEU A 115 3.70 -8.79 3.31
N GLU A 116 3.48 -10.06 3.71
CA GLU A 116 4.53 -10.98 4.13
C GLU A 116 5.51 -11.28 2.99
N ASP A 117 4.99 -11.42 1.77
CA ASP A 117 5.81 -11.65 0.59
C ASP A 117 6.55 -10.37 0.18
N GLN A 118 5.88 -9.24 0.21
CA GLN A 118 6.46 -7.93 -0.07
C GLN A 118 7.65 -7.62 0.85
N ALA A 119 7.51 -7.82 2.16
CA ALA A 119 8.52 -7.44 3.16
C ALA A 119 9.88 -8.14 2.98
N LYS A 120 9.90 -9.33 2.40
CA LYS A 120 11.14 -10.07 2.09
C LYS A 120 12.00 -9.36 1.05
N GLY A 121 11.38 -8.69 0.09
CA GLY A 121 12.08 -8.03 -1.01
C GLY A 121 13.04 -6.94 -0.54
N PRO A 122 12.59 -5.86 0.10
CA PRO A 122 13.43 -4.75 0.55
C PRO A 122 14.56 -5.18 1.50
N VAL A 123 14.30 -6.14 2.40
CA VAL A 123 15.28 -6.62 3.38
C VAL A 123 16.50 -7.22 2.68
N THR A 124 16.28 -8.03 1.64
CA THR A 124 17.36 -8.72 0.93
C THR A 124 17.91 -7.92 -0.25
N ASN A 125 17.21 -6.90 -0.72
CA ASN A 125 17.60 -6.12 -1.89
C ASN A 125 18.91 -5.34 -1.63
N PRO A 126 20.00 -5.54 -2.40
CA PRO A 126 21.30 -4.91 -2.18
C PRO A 126 21.32 -3.39 -2.41
N ILE A 127 20.26 -2.80 -2.95
CA ILE A 127 20.13 -1.35 -3.10
C ILE A 127 19.16 -0.73 -2.09
N GLU A 128 18.44 -1.54 -1.32
CA GLU A 128 17.49 -1.06 -0.30
C GLU A 128 18.08 -1.30 1.11
N MET A 129 17.89 -2.48 1.71
CA MET A 129 18.40 -2.80 3.05
C MET A 129 19.62 -3.72 3.04
N GLY A 130 19.82 -4.55 2.02
CA GLY A 130 21.04 -5.28 1.73
C GLY A 130 21.43 -6.39 2.70
N MET A 131 20.47 -7.07 3.34
CA MET A 131 20.69 -8.17 4.29
C MET A 131 20.79 -9.54 3.62
N GLY A 132 20.98 -9.62 2.31
CA GLY A 132 21.13 -10.87 1.56
C GLY A 132 22.56 -11.40 1.53
#